data_202306139deea9e15cd5cfcd0aa8bdca
#
_entry.id   202306139deea9e15cd5cfcd0aa8bdca
#
_cell.length_a   1.000
_cell.length_b   1.000
_cell.length_c   1.000
_cell.angle_alpha   90.00
_cell.angle_beta   90.00
_cell.angle_gamma   90.00
#
_symmetry.space_group_name_H-M   'P 1'
#
loop_
_entity.id
_entity.type
_entity.pdbx_description
1 polymer ?
#
loop_
_entity_poly.entity_id
_entity_poly.type
_entity_poly.pdbx_seq_one_letter_code
_entity_poly.pdbx_strand_id
1 'polypeptide(L)'
;MVNISLIGLGQRGQATLQRLERVPNANVLVKCDIETDWREAATHPDVDLVWICTPWEWHMRMAVTAMQAGKDVALEVPAAMTVSDCETLVRVARETGRHCVMLENCCYDTWHLGAREMVRRGMLGRIKHLEGAYAHTVPEGWMRAHGRRQGGNPYPTHALGPMCQLLPDGDTLDYLVSLSSPIPGDHTNTSLIRSVSGVSMLLHYDISTPRPYSRLQTVCGALGFLQKYPLPTVHLETKQGVVELIGDEAVEYVENFIPMCFRKMIEEGNAIGVPNVMNYMMDRRLLDSVEQIRQARSEGRPEPVCLDMDVYDAALWSSVIELTDMSARQGSAPVMFPRF
;
A
#
# COMPACT_ATOMS: atom_id res chain seq x y z
N MET A 1 12.47 -9.97 19.03
CA MET A 1 11.88 -8.64 19.29
C MET A 1 12.60 -7.61 18.44
N VAL A 2 11.87 -6.68 17.83
CA VAL A 2 12.39 -5.64 16.93
C VAL A 2 12.38 -4.29 17.65
N ASN A 3 13.54 -3.66 17.76
CA ASN A 3 13.68 -2.32 18.35
C ASN A 3 13.33 -1.26 17.30
N ILE A 4 12.33 -0.46 17.59
CA ILE A 4 11.73 0.50 16.66
C ILE A 4 12.04 1.92 17.10
N SER A 5 12.45 2.77 16.17
CA SER A 5 12.40 4.22 16.28
C SER A 5 11.14 4.73 15.57
N LEU A 6 10.20 5.33 16.28
CA LEU A 6 9.00 5.93 15.72
C LEU A 6 9.19 7.43 15.57
N ILE A 7 9.19 7.92 14.32
CA ILE A 7 9.41 9.33 13.97
C ILE A 7 8.09 9.93 13.44
N GLY A 8 7.66 11.02 14.06
CA GLY A 8 6.38 11.68 13.82
C GLY A 8 5.29 11.18 14.76
N LEU A 9 4.97 11.97 15.80
CA LEU A 9 3.98 11.63 16.83
C LEU A 9 2.68 12.43 16.67
N GLY A 10 2.37 12.91 15.49
CA GLY A 10 1.07 13.44 15.13
C GLY A 10 -0.04 12.40 15.25
N GLN A 11 -1.25 12.71 14.77
CA GLN A 11 -2.41 11.80 14.89
C GLN A 11 -2.09 10.38 14.37
N ARG A 12 -1.40 10.25 13.23
CA ARG A 12 -1.03 8.94 12.65
C ARG A 12 -0.02 8.21 13.53
N GLY A 13 1.04 8.89 13.98
CA GLY A 13 2.08 8.29 14.82
C GLY A 13 1.56 7.83 16.18
N GLN A 14 0.67 8.60 16.81
CA GLN A 14 0.01 8.19 18.06
C GLN A 14 -0.84 6.93 17.87
N ALA A 15 -1.61 6.86 16.78
CA ALA A 15 -2.38 5.66 16.45
C ALA A 15 -1.47 4.45 16.18
N THR A 16 -0.32 4.68 15.52
CA THR A 16 0.70 3.65 15.28
C THR A 16 1.33 3.16 16.58
N LEU A 17 1.69 4.07 17.48
CA LEU A 17 2.25 3.73 18.79
C LEU A 17 1.31 2.81 19.57
N GLN A 18 0.02 3.18 19.66
CA GLN A 18 -1.00 2.37 20.34
C GLN A 18 -1.20 0.98 19.72
N ARG A 19 -1.02 0.85 18.40
CA ARG A 19 -1.07 -0.44 17.72
C ARG A 19 0.16 -1.29 18.02
N LEU A 20 1.36 -0.70 17.91
CA LEU A 20 2.63 -1.40 18.14
C LEU A 20 2.74 -1.94 19.58
N GLU A 21 2.16 -1.27 20.57
CA GLU A 21 2.07 -1.77 21.95
C GLU A 21 1.31 -3.10 22.09
N ARG A 22 0.51 -3.47 21.07
CA ARG A 22 -0.26 -4.72 21.02
C ARG A 22 0.38 -5.80 20.14
N VAL A 23 1.48 -5.48 19.48
CA VAL A 23 2.22 -6.44 18.64
C VAL A 23 3.33 -7.10 19.46
N PRO A 24 3.32 -8.45 19.65
CA PRO A 24 4.17 -9.12 20.63
C PRO A 24 5.68 -8.94 20.46
N ASN A 25 6.15 -8.77 19.22
CA ASN A 25 7.57 -8.61 18.91
C ASN A 25 8.01 -7.17 18.63
N ALA A 26 7.15 -6.18 18.91
CA ALA A 26 7.47 -4.76 18.81
C ALA A 26 8.07 -4.21 20.11
N ASN A 27 9.14 -3.44 20.01
CA ASN A 27 9.69 -2.64 21.11
C ASN A 27 9.96 -1.21 20.60
N VAL A 28 9.09 -0.28 20.91
CA VAL A 28 9.28 1.15 20.54
C VAL A 28 10.30 1.76 21.49
N LEU A 29 11.57 1.67 21.11
CA LEU A 29 12.72 2.13 21.91
C LEU A 29 12.88 3.64 21.86
N VAL A 30 12.70 4.26 20.69
CA VAL A 30 12.86 5.70 20.45
C VAL A 30 11.55 6.30 19.94
N LYS A 31 11.16 7.43 20.51
CA LYS A 31 10.00 8.22 20.08
C LYS A 31 10.48 9.63 19.76
N CYS A 32 10.26 10.08 18.52
CA CYS A 32 10.75 11.34 18.02
C CYS A 32 9.63 12.16 17.39
N ASP A 33 9.55 13.45 17.70
CA ASP A 33 8.66 14.41 17.05
C ASP A 33 9.41 15.74 16.80
N ILE A 34 8.68 16.74 16.36
CA ILE A 34 9.20 18.04 15.90
C ILE A 34 10.20 18.71 16.86
N GLU A 35 10.12 18.42 18.16
CA GLU A 35 11.00 19.00 19.20
C GLU A 35 12.37 18.29 19.34
N THR A 36 12.57 17.16 18.64
CA THR A 36 13.79 16.34 18.73
C THR A 36 14.46 16.20 17.36
N ASP A 37 15.78 15.99 17.35
CA ASP A 37 16.48 15.74 16.08
C ASP A 37 16.12 14.35 15.55
N TRP A 38 15.33 14.32 14.50
CA TRP A 38 14.95 13.09 13.83
C TRP A 38 16.15 12.27 13.30
N ARG A 39 17.30 12.92 13.06
CA ARG A 39 18.52 12.22 12.60
C ARG A 39 19.07 11.32 13.68
N GLU A 40 19.09 11.77 14.93
CA GLU A 40 19.52 10.93 16.06
C GLU A 40 18.57 9.72 16.19
N ALA A 41 17.27 9.94 16.05
CA ALA A 41 16.29 8.85 16.07
C ALA A 41 16.43 7.86 14.90
N ALA A 42 16.72 8.36 13.69
CA ALA A 42 16.91 7.54 12.50
C ALA A 42 18.23 6.75 12.48
N THR A 43 19.23 7.18 13.24
CA THR A 43 20.59 6.56 13.25
C THR A 43 20.93 5.90 14.59
N HIS A 44 19.98 5.83 15.54
CA HIS A 44 20.23 5.29 16.87
C HIS A 44 20.80 3.87 16.83
N PRO A 45 21.92 3.57 17.54
CA PRO A 45 22.67 2.31 17.38
C PRO A 45 21.82 1.06 17.68
N ASP A 46 20.98 1.12 18.70
CA ASP A 46 20.19 -0.04 19.19
C ASP A 46 18.85 -0.22 18.44
N VAL A 47 18.54 0.62 17.44
CA VAL A 47 17.33 0.52 16.63
C VAL A 47 17.57 -0.40 15.44
N ASP A 48 16.60 -1.23 15.15
CA ASP A 48 16.57 -2.17 14.04
C ASP A 48 15.77 -1.64 12.86
N LEU A 49 14.61 -1.04 13.18
CA LEU A 49 13.61 -0.56 12.23
C LEU A 49 13.25 0.90 12.53
N VAL A 50 13.34 1.77 11.54
CA VAL A 50 12.85 3.15 11.63
C VAL A 50 11.46 3.24 11.03
N TRP A 51 10.48 3.62 11.85
CA TRP A 51 9.08 3.77 11.46
C TRP A 51 8.74 5.24 11.29
N ILE A 52 8.37 5.66 10.08
CA ILE A 52 8.21 7.05 9.69
C ILE A 52 6.73 7.38 9.49
N CYS A 53 6.21 8.31 10.32
CA CYS A 53 4.84 8.83 10.30
C CYS A 53 4.77 10.36 10.16
N THR A 54 5.73 10.93 9.50
CA THR A 54 5.89 12.39 9.30
C THR A 54 5.06 12.90 8.11
N PRO A 55 5.01 14.23 7.85
CA PRO A 55 4.51 14.74 6.58
C PRO A 55 5.28 14.17 5.38
N TRP A 56 4.60 13.98 4.26
CA TRP A 56 5.08 13.24 3.08
C TRP A 56 6.39 13.74 2.50
N GLU A 57 6.65 15.05 2.54
CA GLU A 57 7.87 15.68 2.06
C GLU A 57 9.14 15.26 2.83
N TRP A 58 8.98 14.66 4.00
CA TRP A 58 10.10 14.18 4.82
C TRP A 58 10.41 12.70 4.61
N HIS A 59 9.48 11.93 4.06
CA HIS A 59 9.55 10.47 3.97
C HIS A 59 10.85 9.99 3.32
N MET A 60 11.13 10.40 2.08
CA MET A 60 12.31 9.98 1.34
C MET A 60 13.60 10.32 2.08
N ARG A 61 13.74 11.55 2.56
CA ARG A 61 14.96 12.01 3.24
C ARG A 61 15.24 11.22 4.52
N MET A 62 14.21 10.95 5.32
CA MET A 62 14.34 10.19 6.57
C MET A 62 14.65 8.71 6.28
N ALA A 63 13.99 8.12 5.30
CA ALA A 63 14.23 6.74 4.89
C ALA A 63 15.65 6.52 4.38
N VAL A 64 16.15 7.43 3.53
CA VAL A 64 17.54 7.40 3.03
C VAL A 64 18.55 7.48 4.18
N THR A 65 18.37 8.42 5.12
CA THR A 65 19.26 8.57 6.28
C THR A 65 19.27 7.28 7.13
N ALA A 66 18.13 6.69 7.39
CA ALA A 66 18.02 5.45 8.15
C ALA A 66 18.71 4.26 7.44
N MET A 67 18.46 4.07 6.15
CA MET A 67 19.08 2.98 5.37
C MET A 67 20.60 3.15 5.31
N GLN A 68 21.12 4.37 5.12
CA GLN A 68 22.55 4.66 5.15
C GLN A 68 23.19 4.40 6.52
N ALA A 69 22.42 4.52 7.60
CA ALA A 69 22.84 4.14 8.95
C ALA A 69 22.66 2.63 9.24
N GLY A 70 22.33 1.84 8.23
CA GLY A 70 22.19 0.39 8.34
C GLY A 70 20.88 -0.09 8.97
N LYS A 71 19.83 0.74 8.98
CA LYS A 71 18.51 0.41 9.51
C LYS A 71 17.55 0.00 8.38
N ASP A 72 16.65 -0.94 8.67
CA ASP A 72 15.49 -1.17 7.82
C ASP A 72 14.44 -0.10 8.09
N VAL A 73 13.56 0.16 7.12
CA VAL A 73 12.60 1.28 7.16
C VAL A 73 11.18 0.80 6.90
N ALA A 74 10.26 1.26 7.72
CA ALA A 74 8.83 1.23 7.48
C ALA A 74 8.31 2.67 7.38
N LEU A 75 7.62 3.01 6.31
CA LEU A 75 7.13 4.39 6.16
C LEU A 75 5.69 4.43 5.69
N GLU A 76 4.96 5.45 6.19
CA GLU A 76 3.57 5.69 5.81
C GLU A 76 3.45 6.06 4.32
N VAL A 77 2.28 5.84 3.80
CA VAL A 77 1.93 6.15 2.40
C VAL A 77 1.77 7.66 2.18
N PRO A 78 2.18 8.15 1.00
CA PRO A 78 3.02 7.53 -0.01
C PRO A 78 4.50 7.54 0.39
N ALA A 79 5.30 6.65 -0.19
CA ALA A 79 6.73 6.56 0.14
C ALA A 79 7.53 7.78 -0.32
N ALA A 80 7.16 8.35 -1.46
CA ALA A 80 7.79 9.52 -2.06
C ALA A 80 6.77 10.30 -2.89
N MET A 81 7.14 11.53 -3.29
CA MET A 81 6.25 12.45 -4.01
C MET A 81 6.65 12.67 -5.46
N THR A 82 7.85 12.30 -5.83
CA THR A 82 8.40 12.46 -7.19
C THR A 82 9.05 11.16 -7.67
N VAL A 83 9.14 10.99 -8.98
CA VAL A 83 9.86 9.86 -9.60
C VAL A 83 11.32 9.84 -9.17
N SER A 84 11.98 10.98 -9.11
CA SER A 84 13.38 11.10 -8.69
C SER A 84 13.58 10.66 -7.22
N ASP A 85 12.64 10.97 -6.33
CA ASP A 85 12.68 10.50 -4.95
C ASP A 85 12.47 8.98 -4.88
N CYS A 86 11.58 8.42 -5.71
CA CYS A 86 11.38 6.98 -5.84
C CYS A 86 12.65 6.27 -6.31
N GLU A 87 13.32 6.78 -7.35
CA GLU A 87 14.61 6.27 -7.84
C GLU A 87 15.68 6.31 -6.74
N THR A 88 15.70 7.38 -5.94
CA THR A 88 16.63 7.54 -4.82
C THR A 88 16.40 6.49 -3.75
N LEU A 89 15.15 6.21 -3.37
CA LEU A 89 14.81 5.17 -2.39
C LEU A 89 15.30 3.79 -2.86
N VAL A 90 15.00 3.43 -4.11
CA VAL A 90 15.42 2.14 -4.69
C VAL A 90 16.93 2.03 -4.77
N ARG A 91 17.61 3.06 -5.25
CA ARG A 91 19.07 3.08 -5.34
C ARG A 91 19.73 2.90 -3.97
N VAL A 92 19.29 3.65 -2.96
CA VAL A 92 19.86 3.57 -1.61
C VAL A 92 19.57 2.23 -0.95
N ALA A 93 18.38 1.67 -1.13
CA ALA A 93 18.06 0.33 -0.63
C ALA A 93 19.01 -0.74 -1.23
N ARG A 94 19.28 -0.67 -2.55
CA ARG A 94 20.27 -1.54 -3.22
C ARG A 94 21.69 -1.35 -2.70
N GLU A 95 22.14 -0.10 -2.59
CA GLU A 95 23.49 0.23 -2.16
C GLU A 95 23.79 -0.19 -0.72
N THR A 96 22.77 -0.10 0.15
CA THR A 96 22.91 -0.41 1.59
C THR A 96 22.53 -1.85 1.94
N GLY A 97 21.80 -2.54 1.07
CA GLY A 97 21.19 -3.85 1.36
C GLY A 97 20.14 -3.76 2.49
N ARG A 98 19.49 -2.59 2.65
CA ARG A 98 18.43 -2.39 3.64
C ARG A 98 17.07 -2.42 2.99
N HIS A 99 16.07 -2.84 3.75
CA HIS A 99 14.69 -2.87 3.29
C HIS A 99 13.99 -1.55 3.59
N CYS A 100 13.16 -1.11 2.64
CA CYS A 100 12.28 0.03 2.80
C CYS A 100 10.86 -0.40 2.39
N VAL A 101 9.98 -0.52 3.37
CA VAL A 101 8.61 -1.02 3.19
C VAL A 101 7.64 0.13 3.36
N MET A 102 6.78 0.34 2.37
CA MET A 102 5.66 1.27 2.49
C MET A 102 4.46 0.58 3.16
N LEU A 103 3.86 1.27 4.13
CA LEU A 103 2.79 0.74 4.97
C LEU A 103 1.41 0.84 4.29
N GLU A 104 1.25 0.13 3.17
CA GLU A 104 -0.02 0.08 2.42
C GLU A 104 -0.97 -0.94 3.03
N ASN A 105 -1.75 -0.49 4.00
CA ASN A 105 -2.65 -1.32 4.77
C ASN A 105 -3.80 -1.93 3.95
N CYS A 106 -4.20 -1.31 2.83
CA CYS A 106 -5.28 -1.82 1.99
C CYS A 106 -4.94 -3.17 1.31
N CYS A 107 -3.64 -3.50 1.22
CA CYS A 107 -3.18 -4.83 0.80
C CYS A 107 -3.49 -5.94 1.82
N TYR A 108 -3.92 -5.58 3.03
CA TYR A 108 -4.32 -6.50 4.11
C TYR A 108 -5.84 -6.48 4.38
N ASP A 109 -6.61 -5.86 3.53
CA ASP A 109 -8.08 -5.92 3.58
C ASP A 109 -8.56 -7.37 3.36
N THR A 110 -9.50 -7.86 4.19
CA THR A 110 -9.93 -9.26 4.18
C THR A 110 -10.50 -9.70 2.83
N TRP A 111 -11.32 -8.86 2.20
CA TRP A 111 -11.78 -9.12 0.84
C TRP A 111 -10.63 -9.22 -0.15
N HIS A 112 -9.67 -8.30 -0.07
CA HIS A 112 -8.50 -8.29 -0.96
C HIS A 112 -7.65 -9.56 -0.79
N LEU A 113 -7.39 -9.97 0.45
CA LEU A 113 -6.63 -11.19 0.74
C LEU A 113 -7.30 -12.44 0.15
N GLY A 114 -8.62 -12.54 0.27
CA GLY A 114 -9.40 -13.62 -0.34
C GLY A 114 -9.39 -13.56 -1.87
N ALA A 115 -9.64 -12.39 -2.45
CA ALA A 115 -9.63 -12.18 -3.90
C ALA A 115 -8.25 -12.50 -4.51
N ARG A 116 -7.16 -12.06 -3.88
CA ARG A 116 -5.79 -12.37 -4.28
C ARG A 116 -5.52 -13.87 -4.30
N GLU A 117 -5.95 -14.61 -3.29
CA GLU A 117 -5.80 -16.05 -3.26
C GLU A 117 -6.65 -16.75 -4.33
N MET A 118 -7.86 -16.25 -4.62
CA MET A 118 -8.68 -16.75 -5.73
C MET A 118 -8.00 -16.53 -7.09
N VAL A 119 -7.42 -15.36 -7.31
CA VAL A 119 -6.62 -15.05 -8.51
C VAL A 119 -5.43 -15.99 -8.61
N ARG A 120 -4.66 -16.16 -7.52
CA ARG A 120 -3.50 -17.07 -7.47
C ARG A 120 -3.87 -18.53 -7.78
N ARG A 121 -5.05 -18.98 -7.38
CA ARG A 121 -5.60 -20.31 -7.70
C ARG A 121 -6.16 -20.42 -9.13
N GLY A 122 -6.10 -19.33 -9.89
CA GLY A 122 -6.59 -19.31 -11.28
C GLY A 122 -8.11 -19.35 -11.42
N MET A 123 -8.87 -19.11 -10.35
CA MET A 123 -10.35 -19.21 -10.35
C MET A 123 -11.00 -18.17 -11.28
N LEU A 124 -10.36 -17.02 -11.48
CA LEU A 124 -10.84 -15.99 -12.40
C LEU A 124 -10.29 -16.17 -13.84
N GLY A 125 -9.41 -17.15 -14.05
CA GLY A 125 -8.68 -17.28 -15.32
C GLY A 125 -7.71 -16.13 -15.55
N ARG A 126 -7.36 -15.84 -16.82
CA ARG A 126 -6.47 -14.72 -17.16
C ARG A 126 -7.13 -13.39 -16.80
N ILE A 127 -6.46 -12.58 -16.00
CA ILE A 127 -6.93 -11.23 -15.65
C ILE A 127 -6.91 -10.33 -16.89
N LYS A 128 -7.98 -9.58 -17.08
CA LYS A 128 -8.20 -8.70 -18.24
C LYS A 128 -8.26 -7.23 -17.83
N HIS A 129 -8.94 -6.95 -16.71
CA HIS A 129 -9.21 -5.60 -16.25
C HIS A 129 -9.31 -5.53 -14.73
N LEU A 130 -8.83 -4.43 -14.16
CA LEU A 130 -8.91 -4.13 -12.73
C LEU A 130 -9.45 -2.70 -12.55
N GLU A 131 -10.23 -2.48 -11.49
CA GLU A 131 -10.66 -1.14 -11.11
C GLU A 131 -10.40 -0.91 -9.62
N GLY A 132 -9.94 0.30 -9.31
CA GLY A 132 -9.69 0.72 -7.94
C GLY A 132 -10.00 2.21 -7.75
N ALA A 133 -10.46 2.56 -6.55
CA ALA A 133 -10.72 3.95 -6.20
C ALA A 133 -10.33 4.26 -4.75
N TYR A 134 -9.98 5.52 -4.52
CA TYR A 134 -10.01 6.16 -3.21
C TYR A 134 -10.97 7.33 -3.32
N ALA A 135 -12.19 7.12 -2.86
CA ALA A 135 -13.28 8.07 -3.06
C ALA A 135 -14.15 8.17 -1.81
N HIS A 136 -14.11 9.32 -1.16
CA HIS A 136 -14.95 9.69 -0.03
C HIS A 136 -14.73 11.14 0.40
N THR A 137 -15.67 11.69 1.16
CA THR A 137 -15.47 13.00 1.80
C THR A 137 -14.42 12.89 2.91
N VAL A 138 -13.39 13.72 2.84
CA VAL A 138 -12.33 13.80 3.85
C VAL A 138 -12.50 15.02 4.76
N PRO A 139 -12.00 14.97 6.02
CA PRO A 139 -12.00 16.15 6.88
C PRO A 139 -11.22 17.32 6.29
N GLU A 140 -11.66 18.55 6.52
CA GLU A 140 -11.02 19.77 6.02
C GLU A 140 -9.53 19.89 6.44
N GLY A 141 -9.19 19.43 7.64
CA GLY A 141 -7.79 19.40 8.09
C GLY A 141 -6.90 18.48 7.25
N TRP A 142 -7.43 17.34 6.80
CA TRP A 142 -6.75 16.45 5.88
C TRP A 142 -6.57 17.11 4.51
N MET A 143 -7.60 17.77 3.99
CA MET A 143 -7.54 18.55 2.75
C MET A 143 -6.48 19.63 2.79
N ARG A 144 -6.39 20.39 3.90
CA ARG A 144 -5.35 21.42 4.07
C ARG A 144 -3.94 20.85 4.09
N ALA A 145 -3.74 19.70 4.69
CA ALA A 145 -2.43 19.06 4.79
C ALA A 145 -1.98 18.42 3.47
N HIS A 146 -2.90 17.81 2.70
CA HIS A 146 -2.57 16.91 1.60
C HIS A 146 -3.17 17.33 0.25
N GLY A 147 -4.26 18.11 0.25
CA GLY A 147 -5.01 18.52 -0.94
C GLY A 147 -4.45 19.73 -1.72
N ARG A 148 -3.28 20.26 -1.32
CA ARG A 148 -2.72 21.47 -1.95
C ARG A 148 -2.18 21.29 -3.37
N ARG A 149 -2.05 20.07 -3.86
CA ARG A 149 -1.67 19.80 -5.24
C ARG A 149 -2.93 19.82 -6.12
N GLN A 150 -3.04 20.82 -6.95
CA GLN A 150 -3.98 20.81 -8.08
C GLN A 150 -3.35 20.00 -9.20
N GLY A 151 -4.06 18.98 -9.66
CA GLY A 151 -3.62 18.08 -10.72
C GLY A 151 -3.15 16.70 -10.20
N GLY A 152 -3.35 15.68 -11.00
CA GLY A 152 -2.98 14.32 -10.72
C GLY A 152 -3.77 13.65 -9.57
N ASN A 153 -3.31 12.47 -9.19
CA ASN A 153 -3.81 11.71 -8.05
C ASN A 153 -2.77 11.75 -6.92
N PRO A 154 -2.95 12.55 -5.86
CA PRO A 154 -1.96 12.69 -4.79
C PRO A 154 -1.96 11.51 -3.81
N TYR A 155 -2.93 10.59 -3.89
CA TYR A 155 -3.08 9.48 -2.94
C TYR A 155 -3.49 8.17 -3.64
N PRO A 156 -2.64 7.64 -4.56
CA PRO A 156 -2.99 6.50 -5.41
C PRO A 156 -2.90 5.15 -4.71
N THR A 157 -2.07 5.01 -3.67
CA THR A 157 -1.56 3.72 -3.18
C THR A 157 -2.63 2.81 -2.62
N HIS A 158 -3.64 3.33 -1.93
CA HIS A 158 -4.74 2.56 -1.32
C HIS A 158 -5.61 1.81 -2.35
N ALA A 159 -5.68 2.33 -3.57
CA ALA A 159 -6.38 1.65 -4.66
C ALA A 159 -5.40 0.85 -5.53
N LEU A 160 -4.26 1.45 -5.86
CA LEU A 160 -3.29 0.88 -6.80
C LEU A 160 -2.54 -0.33 -6.22
N GLY A 161 -2.11 -0.27 -4.95
CA GLY A 161 -1.40 -1.37 -4.30
C GLY A 161 -2.16 -2.70 -4.39
N PRO A 162 -3.42 -2.76 -3.91
CA PRO A 162 -4.23 -3.96 -4.09
C PRO A 162 -4.41 -4.39 -5.55
N MET A 163 -4.56 -3.45 -6.51
CA MET A 163 -4.65 -3.82 -7.92
C MET A 163 -3.34 -4.43 -8.44
N CYS A 164 -2.18 -3.85 -8.09
CA CYS A 164 -0.88 -4.38 -8.52
C CYS A 164 -0.64 -5.79 -8.00
N GLN A 165 -1.09 -6.12 -6.78
CA GLN A 165 -1.00 -7.47 -6.21
C GLN A 165 -1.91 -8.52 -6.91
N LEU A 166 -2.80 -8.09 -7.81
CA LEU A 166 -3.67 -8.96 -8.61
C LEU A 166 -3.17 -9.14 -10.06
N LEU A 167 -2.09 -8.45 -10.44
CA LEU A 167 -1.46 -8.65 -11.73
C LEU A 167 -0.81 -10.04 -11.80
N PRO A 168 -0.63 -10.61 -13.01
CA PRO A 168 0.15 -11.83 -13.20
C PRO A 168 1.55 -11.73 -12.61
N ASP A 169 2.11 -12.85 -12.15
CA ASP A 169 3.46 -12.90 -11.61
C ASP A 169 4.50 -12.32 -12.58
N GLY A 170 5.30 -11.38 -12.09
CA GLY A 170 6.32 -10.70 -12.88
C GLY A 170 5.80 -9.60 -13.82
N ASP A 171 4.49 -9.33 -13.83
CA ASP A 171 3.94 -8.20 -14.58
C ASP A 171 4.15 -6.87 -13.82
N THR A 172 4.22 -5.79 -14.56
CA THR A 172 4.39 -4.45 -14.00
C THR A 172 3.66 -3.42 -14.86
N LEU A 173 3.61 -2.17 -14.39
CA LEU A 173 2.92 -1.08 -15.08
C LEU A 173 3.77 -0.59 -16.27
N ASP A 174 3.11 -0.27 -17.39
CA ASP A 174 3.75 0.15 -18.63
C ASP A 174 3.59 1.66 -18.84
N TYR A 175 2.34 2.14 -18.99
CA TYR A 175 2.04 3.56 -19.13
C TYR A 175 0.68 3.90 -18.50
N LEU A 176 0.46 5.20 -18.29
CA LEU A 176 -0.84 5.73 -17.88
C LEU A 176 -1.26 6.93 -18.73
N VAL A 177 -2.58 7.15 -18.74
CA VAL A 177 -3.26 8.37 -19.22
C VAL A 177 -4.11 8.88 -18.07
N SER A 178 -4.06 10.18 -17.78
CA SER A 178 -4.74 10.76 -16.62
C SER A 178 -5.55 12.02 -16.98
N LEU A 179 -6.74 12.11 -16.38
CA LEU A 179 -7.62 13.27 -16.45
C LEU A 179 -7.85 13.79 -15.03
N SER A 180 -7.62 15.09 -14.84
CA SER A 180 -7.94 15.80 -13.60
C SER A 180 -8.98 16.85 -13.86
N SER A 181 -9.84 17.15 -12.88
CA SER A 181 -10.75 18.28 -12.99
C SER A 181 -9.97 19.59 -13.14
N PRO A 182 -10.30 20.46 -14.10
CA PRO A 182 -9.71 21.78 -14.21
C PRO A 182 -10.34 22.80 -13.26
N ILE A 183 -11.38 22.43 -12.50
CA ILE A 183 -12.14 23.33 -11.65
C ILE A 183 -11.39 23.56 -10.34
N PRO A 184 -11.10 24.80 -9.93
CA PRO A 184 -10.45 25.08 -8.66
C PRO A 184 -11.26 24.54 -7.46
N GLY A 185 -10.59 23.82 -6.57
CA GLY A 185 -11.22 23.17 -5.41
C GLY A 185 -11.81 21.80 -5.70
N ASP A 186 -11.81 21.36 -6.94
CA ASP A 186 -12.18 20.00 -7.32
C ASP A 186 -10.97 19.09 -7.21
N HIS A 187 -11.10 18.03 -6.41
CA HIS A 187 -10.03 17.07 -6.15
C HIS A 187 -10.41 15.70 -6.69
N THR A 188 -10.61 15.66 -8.02
CA THR A 188 -10.93 14.43 -8.75
C THR A 188 -9.87 14.13 -9.80
N ASN A 189 -9.50 12.86 -9.89
CA ASN A 189 -8.62 12.35 -10.93
C ASN A 189 -9.08 10.96 -11.37
N THR A 190 -9.05 10.73 -12.68
CA THR A 190 -9.31 9.41 -13.27
C THR A 190 -8.17 9.05 -14.20
N SER A 191 -7.56 7.90 -13.96
CA SER A 191 -6.43 7.42 -14.75
C SER A 191 -6.70 6.03 -15.32
N LEU A 192 -6.33 5.84 -16.58
CA LEU A 192 -6.25 4.53 -17.21
C LEU A 192 -4.79 4.11 -17.27
N ILE A 193 -4.51 2.93 -16.72
CA ILE A 193 -3.18 2.35 -16.64
C ILE A 193 -3.16 1.06 -17.45
N ARG A 194 -2.07 0.78 -18.13
CA ARG A 194 -1.81 -0.48 -18.81
C ARG A 194 -0.63 -1.18 -18.17
N SER A 195 -0.75 -2.48 -17.91
CA SER A 195 0.41 -3.32 -17.55
C SER A 195 1.16 -3.79 -18.77
N VAL A 196 2.38 -4.28 -18.59
CA VAL A 196 3.22 -4.82 -19.67
C VAL A 196 2.56 -6.04 -20.32
N SER A 197 1.91 -6.90 -19.55
CA SER A 197 1.17 -8.05 -20.09
C SER A 197 -0.14 -7.69 -20.79
N GLY A 198 -0.56 -6.41 -20.71
CA GLY A 198 -1.75 -5.88 -21.37
C GLY A 198 -3.02 -5.83 -20.51
N VAL A 199 -2.92 -6.02 -19.19
CA VAL A 199 -4.05 -5.78 -18.29
C VAL A 199 -4.37 -4.29 -18.27
N SER A 200 -5.64 -3.92 -18.47
CA SER A 200 -6.09 -2.54 -18.31
C SER A 200 -6.53 -2.29 -16.86
N MET A 201 -6.26 -1.08 -16.34
CA MET A 201 -6.61 -0.72 -14.97
C MET A 201 -7.24 0.67 -14.93
N LEU A 202 -8.35 0.81 -14.21
CA LEU A 202 -8.98 2.09 -13.91
C LEU A 202 -8.63 2.48 -12.46
N LEU A 203 -7.96 3.62 -12.32
CA LEU A 203 -7.66 4.21 -11.01
C LEU A 203 -8.43 5.52 -10.85
N HIS A 204 -9.28 5.60 -9.83
CA HIS A 204 -10.09 6.79 -9.55
C HIS A 204 -9.79 7.38 -8.17
N TYR A 205 -9.68 8.70 -8.11
CA TYR A 205 -9.51 9.48 -6.89
C TYR A 205 -10.56 10.58 -6.84
N ASP A 206 -11.29 10.69 -5.72
CA ASP A 206 -12.31 11.72 -5.51
C ASP A 206 -12.52 11.97 -4.01
N ILE A 207 -12.09 13.15 -3.55
CA ILE A 207 -12.27 13.56 -2.15
C ILE A 207 -13.10 14.84 -2.01
N SER A 208 -13.63 15.35 -3.10
CA SER A 208 -14.42 16.58 -3.16
C SER A 208 -15.92 16.33 -3.33
N THR A 209 -16.33 15.22 -3.91
CA THR A 209 -17.74 14.89 -4.08
C THR A 209 -18.34 14.40 -2.77
N PRO A 210 -19.47 14.96 -2.27
CA PRO A 210 -20.24 14.37 -1.18
C PRO A 210 -20.78 13.01 -1.60
N ARG A 211 -20.18 11.95 -1.10
CA ARG A 211 -20.51 10.57 -1.51
C ARG A 211 -20.24 9.56 -0.40
N PRO A 212 -20.86 8.36 -0.43
CA PRO A 212 -20.44 7.27 0.40
C PRO A 212 -18.99 6.88 0.17
N TYR A 213 -18.33 6.38 1.23
CA TYR A 213 -16.99 5.84 1.14
C TYR A 213 -16.93 4.72 0.10
N SER A 214 -15.91 4.75 -0.76
CA SER A 214 -15.62 3.68 -1.70
C SER A 214 -14.12 3.53 -1.93
N ARG A 215 -13.65 2.30 -1.74
CA ARG A 215 -12.38 1.82 -2.27
C ARG A 215 -12.70 0.78 -3.33
N LEU A 216 -13.36 1.22 -4.41
CA LEU A 216 -13.72 0.33 -5.52
C LEU A 216 -12.60 -0.68 -5.77
N GLN A 217 -12.95 -1.95 -5.79
CA GLN A 217 -12.06 -3.02 -6.17
C GLN A 217 -12.84 -3.99 -7.05
N THR A 218 -12.58 -3.94 -8.34
CA THR A 218 -13.17 -4.83 -9.35
C THR A 218 -12.08 -5.64 -10.00
N VAL A 219 -12.32 -6.93 -10.17
CA VAL A 219 -11.41 -7.86 -10.83
C VAL A 219 -12.16 -8.58 -11.93
N CYS A 220 -11.78 -8.34 -13.18
CA CYS A 220 -12.36 -9.00 -14.35
C CYS A 220 -11.36 -9.98 -14.95
N GLY A 221 -11.68 -11.25 -14.88
CA GLY A 221 -10.91 -12.34 -15.49
C GLY A 221 -11.62 -12.99 -16.69
N ALA A 222 -10.99 -13.99 -17.26
CA ALA A 222 -11.56 -14.76 -18.38
C ALA A 222 -12.69 -15.71 -17.91
N LEU A 223 -12.68 -16.11 -16.63
CA LEU A 223 -13.60 -17.08 -16.04
C LEU A 223 -14.40 -16.50 -14.87
N GLY A 224 -14.26 -15.20 -14.55
CA GLY A 224 -15.00 -14.66 -13.43
C GLY A 224 -14.80 -13.18 -13.22
N PHE A 225 -15.63 -12.69 -12.30
CA PHE A 225 -15.73 -11.29 -11.90
C PHE A 225 -15.87 -11.22 -10.37
N LEU A 226 -15.12 -10.33 -9.75
CA LEU A 226 -15.24 -9.97 -8.33
C LEU A 226 -15.36 -8.45 -8.22
N GLN A 227 -16.26 -8.00 -7.34
CA GLN A 227 -16.39 -6.58 -7.02
C GLN A 227 -16.68 -6.41 -5.54
N LYS A 228 -15.97 -5.49 -4.87
CA LYS A 228 -16.20 -5.17 -3.45
C LYS A 228 -17.24 -4.06 -3.26
N TYR A 229 -17.13 -2.97 -4.01
CA TYR A 229 -17.98 -1.78 -3.91
C TYR A 229 -18.64 -1.48 -5.26
N PRO A 230 -19.84 -0.89 -5.29
CA PRO A 230 -20.67 -0.53 -4.12
C PRO A 230 -21.38 -1.72 -3.47
N LEU A 231 -21.50 -2.85 -4.16
CA LEU A 231 -22.14 -4.06 -3.68
C LEU A 231 -21.20 -5.25 -3.90
N PRO A 232 -20.83 -5.99 -2.84
CA PRO A 232 -20.02 -7.19 -3.00
C PRO A 232 -20.68 -8.16 -3.98
N THR A 233 -19.93 -8.59 -5.00
CA THR A 233 -20.45 -9.45 -6.06
C THR A 233 -19.36 -10.46 -6.48
N VAL A 234 -19.77 -11.71 -6.64
CA VAL A 234 -18.96 -12.81 -7.18
C VAL A 234 -19.73 -13.42 -8.33
N HIS A 235 -19.07 -13.53 -9.50
CA HIS A 235 -19.55 -14.32 -10.62
C HIS A 235 -18.41 -15.18 -11.15
N LEU A 236 -18.53 -16.50 -11.13
CA LEU A 236 -17.49 -17.42 -11.56
C LEU A 236 -18.07 -18.49 -12.48
N GLU A 237 -17.45 -18.70 -13.61
CA GLU A 237 -17.67 -19.86 -14.48
C GLU A 237 -16.82 -21.03 -13.99
N THR A 238 -17.46 -22.10 -13.55
CA THR A 238 -16.79 -23.30 -13.06
C THR A 238 -17.19 -24.54 -13.87
N LYS A 239 -16.47 -25.63 -13.71
CA LYS A 239 -16.84 -26.93 -14.33
C LYS A 239 -18.17 -27.49 -13.83
N GLN A 240 -18.62 -27.07 -12.66
CA GLN A 240 -19.88 -27.48 -12.03
C GLN A 240 -21.05 -26.54 -12.33
N GLY A 241 -20.83 -25.47 -13.05
CA GLY A 241 -21.80 -24.43 -13.36
C GLY A 241 -21.34 -23.04 -12.94
N VAL A 242 -22.26 -22.08 -12.97
CA VAL A 242 -21.98 -20.69 -12.60
C VAL A 242 -22.23 -20.49 -11.10
N VAL A 243 -21.33 -19.80 -10.44
CA VAL A 243 -21.50 -19.29 -9.07
C VAL A 243 -21.83 -17.81 -9.16
N GLU A 244 -22.98 -17.42 -8.64
CA GLU A 244 -23.42 -16.01 -8.55
C GLU A 244 -23.80 -15.70 -7.12
N LEU A 245 -23.09 -14.75 -6.48
CA LEU A 245 -23.29 -14.35 -5.10
C LEU A 245 -23.25 -12.82 -5.00
N ILE A 246 -24.09 -12.27 -4.12
CA ILE A 246 -24.23 -10.82 -3.92
C ILE A 246 -24.32 -10.52 -2.41
N GLY A 247 -23.77 -9.38 -1.99
CA GLY A 247 -23.85 -8.93 -0.61
C GLY A 247 -23.02 -9.80 0.34
N ASP A 248 -23.60 -10.13 1.48
CA ASP A 248 -22.91 -10.86 2.56
C ASP A 248 -22.46 -12.27 2.13
N GLU A 249 -23.22 -12.95 1.29
CA GLU A 249 -22.84 -14.26 0.74
C GLU A 249 -21.57 -14.15 -0.12
N ALA A 250 -21.44 -13.08 -0.91
CA ALA A 250 -20.24 -12.84 -1.68
C ALA A 250 -19.03 -12.54 -0.77
N VAL A 251 -19.23 -11.77 0.31
CA VAL A 251 -18.17 -11.48 1.30
C VAL A 251 -17.71 -12.78 1.95
N GLU A 252 -18.63 -13.57 2.51
CA GLU A 252 -18.31 -14.84 3.16
C GLU A 252 -17.59 -15.80 2.19
N TYR A 253 -18.05 -15.90 0.96
CA TYR A 253 -17.42 -16.74 -0.04
C TYR A 253 -15.96 -16.34 -0.32
N VAL A 254 -15.70 -15.06 -0.56
CA VAL A 254 -14.33 -14.56 -0.82
C VAL A 254 -13.44 -14.71 0.41
N GLU A 255 -13.95 -14.40 1.60
CA GLU A 255 -13.19 -14.53 2.85
C GLU A 255 -12.84 -15.98 3.19
N ASN A 256 -13.57 -16.98 2.66
CA ASN A 256 -13.18 -18.39 2.75
C ASN A 256 -11.85 -18.72 2.05
N PHE A 257 -11.31 -17.83 1.23
CA PHE A 257 -10.02 -17.97 0.57
C PHE A 257 -8.87 -17.24 1.28
N ILE A 258 -9.13 -16.51 2.37
CA ILE A 258 -8.06 -15.86 3.14
C ILE A 258 -7.04 -16.91 3.58
N PRO A 259 -5.72 -16.73 3.29
CA PRO A 259 -4.69 -17.67 3.71
C PRO A 259 -4.64 -17.85 5.24
N MET A 260 -4.32 -19.08 5.69
CA MET A 260 -4.38 -19.46 7.10
C MET A 260 -3.53 -18.56 8.01
N CYS A 261 -2.38 -18.08 7.53
CA CYS A 261 -1.53 -17.18 8.31
C CYS A 261 -2.26 -15.86 8.67
N PHE A 262 -3.03 -15.30 7.73
CA PHE A 262 -3.82 -14.10 7.99
C PHE A 262 -5.06 -14.39 8.84
N ARG A 263 -5.72 -15.54 8.68
CA ARG A 263 -6.84 -15.94 9.55
C ARG A 263 -6.44 -15.97 11.01
N LYS A 264 -5.28 -16.56 11.32
CA LYS A 264 -4.73 -16.58 12.69
C LYS A 264 -4.51 -15.16 13.22
N MET A 265 -3.97 -14.26 12.41
CA MET A 265 -3.75 -12.86 12.82
C MET A 265 -5.09 -12.11 13.01
N ILE A 266 -6.12 -12.42 12.22
CA ILE A 266 -7.47 -11.89 12.41
C ILE A 266 -8.03 -12.35 13.76
N GLU A 267 -7.93 -13.63 14.06
CA GLU A 267 -8.39 -14.22 15.33
C GLU A 267 -7.63 -13.60 16.53
N GLU A 268 -6.29 -13.50 16.44
CA GLU A 268 -5.44 -12.85 17.46
C GLU A 268 -5.85 -11.39 17.66
N GLY A 269 -5.96 -10.61 16.58
CA GLY A 269 -6.34 -9.20 16.64
C GLY A 269 -7.71 -8.97 17.25
N ASN A 270 -8.69 -9.80 16.89
CA ASN A 270 -10.04 -9.75 17.46
C ASN A 270 -10.02 -10.11 18.96
N ALA A 271 -9.27 -11.15 19.35
CA ALA A 271 -9.16 -11.59 20.74
C ALA A 271 -8.59 -10.52 21.69
N ILE A 272 -7.63 -9.72 21.19
CA ILE A 272 -7.03 -8.61 21.97
C ILE A 272 -7.73 -7.25 21.72
N GLY A 273 -8.80 -7.24 20.93
CA GLY A 273 -9.64 -6.07 20.70
C GLY A 273 -8.92 -4.94 19.98
N VAL A 274 -8.17 -5.24 18.89
CA VAL A 274 -7.56 -4.18 18.07
C VAL A 274 -8.63 -3.38 17.33
N PRO A 275 -8.51 -2.04 17.25
CA PRO A 275 -9.51 -1.22 16.57
C PRO A 275 -9.61 -1.48 15.06
N ASN A 276 -8.54 -1.97 14.46
CA ASN A 276 -8.47 -2.24 13.01
C ASN A 276 -7.55 -3.43 12.74
N VAL A 277 -8.15 -4.57 12.39
CA VAL A 277 -7.45 -5.84 12.13
C VAL A 277 -6.53 -5.74 10.89
N MET A 278 -6.92 -4.99 9.87
CA MET A 278 -6.13 -4.77 8.65
C MET A 278 -4.77 -4.14 8.99
N ASN A 279 -4.76 -3.08 9.81
CA ASN A 279 -3.52 -2.47 10.28
C ASN A 279 -2.71 -3.42 11.18
N TYR A 280 -3.38 -4.18 12.05
CA TYR A 280 -2.71 -5.16 12.91
C TYR A 280 -2.01 -6.25 12.09
N MET A 281 -2.66 -6.80 11.07
CA MET A 281 -2.06 -7.78 10.17
C MET A 281 -0.82 -7.22 9.46
N MET A 282 -0.91 -5.99 8.96
CA MET A 282 0.22 -5.31 8.33
C MET A 282 1.42 -5.19 9.28
N ASP A 283 1.16 -4.65 10.49
CA ASP A 283 2.20 -4.44 11.49
C ASP A 283 2.84 -5.77 11.92
N ARG A 284 2.03 -6.82 12.16
CA ARG A 284 2.51 -8.17 12.51
C ARG A 284 3.35 -8.78 11.41
N ARG A 285 2.86 -8.77 10.16
CA ARG A 285 3.58 -9.33 9.01
C ARG A 285 4.93 -8.66 8.80
N LEU A 286 4.95 -7.33 8.87
CA LEU A 286 6.20 -6.58 8.74
C LEU A 286 7.20 -6.95 9.84
N LEU A 287 6.77 -6.93 11.11
CA LEU A 287 7.68 -7.19 12.24
C LEU A 287 8.15 -8.64 12.27
N ASP A 288 7.30 -9.61 11.94
CA ASP A 288 7.69 -11.01 11.81
C ASP A 288 8.73 -11.20 10.69
N SER A 289 8.57 -10.48 9.57
CA SER A 289 9.52 -10.51 8.46
C SER A 289 10.85 -9.85 8.82
N VAL A 290 10.83 -8.67 9.45
CA VAL A 290 12.05 -7.98 9.91
C VAL A 290 12.82 -8.82 10.93
N GLU A 291 12.13 -9.50 11.84
CA GLU A 291 12.78 -10.38 12.82
C GLU A 291 13.50 -11.56 12.14
N GLN A 292 12.86 -12.21 11.16
CA GLN A 292 13.48 -13.29 10.36
C GLN A 292 14.69 -12.80 9.56
N ILE A 293 14.58 -11.63 8.91
CA ILE A 293 15.66 -10.99 8.15
C ILE A 293 16.85 -10.70 9.06
N ARG A 294 16.62 -10.09 10.23
CA ARG A 294 17.66 -9.80 11.22
C ARG A 294 18.35 -11.05 11.72
N GLN A 295 17.57 -12.09 12.01
CA GLN A 295 18.14 -13.37 12.43
C GLN A 295 19.04 -13.95 11.34
N ALA A 296 18.59 -13.98 10.08
CA ALA A 296 19.40 -14.45 8.96
C ALA A 296 20.72 -13.66 8.82
N ARG A 297 20.65 -12.33 8.92
CA ARG A 297 21.85 -11.45 8.89
C ARG A 297 22.82 -11.76 10.03
N SER A 298 22.32 -11.93 11.25
CA SER A 298 23.17 -12.23 12.41
C SER A 298 23.87 -13.59 12.33
N GLU A 299 23.26 -14.54 11.63
CA GLU A 299 23.78 -15.88 11.39
C GLU A 299 24.60 -16.01 10.10
N GLY A 300 24.75 -14.91 9.33
CA GLY A 300 25.44 -14.91 8.04
C GLY A 300 24.75 -15.75 6.97
N ARG A 301 23.43 -16.00 7.12
CA ARG A 301 22.61 -16.72 6.14
C ARG A 301 21.96 -15.78 5.13
N PRO A 302 21.61 -16.25 3.92
CA PRO A 302 20.81 -15.49 2.98
C PRO A 302 19.49 -15.03 3.62
N GLU A 303 19.11 -13.78 3.35
CA GLU A 303 17.85 -13.24 3.84
C GLU A 303 16.66 -13.93 3.18
N PRO A 304 15.60 -14.26 3.94
CA PRO A 304 14.41 -14.85 3.37
C PRO A 304 13.62 -13.80 2.55
N VAL A 305 12.98 -14.24 1.48
CA VAL A 305 11.98 -13.43 0.75
C VAL A 305 10.66 -13.55 1.52
N CYS A 306 10.43 -12.68 2.48
CA CYS A 306 9.29 -12.77 3.39
C CYS A 306 8.48 -11.47 3.53
N LEU A 307 8.94 -10.37 2.94
CA LEU A 307 8.19 -9.12 2.89
C LEU A 307 7.03 -9.24 1.89
N ASP A 308 5.86 -8.74 2.30
CA ASP A 308 4.67 -8.75 1.44
C ASP A 308 4.70 -7.63 0.39
N MET A 309 5.51 -6.60 0.64
CA MET A 309 5.79 -5.45 -0.23
C MET A 309 7.24 -5.02 -0.02
N ASP A 310 7.86 -4.48 -1.03
CA ASP A 310 9.25 -4.02 -0.97
C ASP A 310 9.43 -2.57 -1.45
N VAL A 311 10.68 -2.14 -1.62
CA VAL A 311 11.00 -0.78 -2.07
C VAL A 311 10.57 -0.53 -3.51
N TYR A 312 10.49 -1.57 -4.35
CA TYR A 312 10.06 -1.43 -5.74
C TYR A 312 8.55 -1.19 -5.82
N ASP A 313 7.76 -1.88 -5.00
CA ASP A 313 6.33 -1.61 -4.84
C ASP A 313 6.11 -0.19 -4.33
N ALA A 314 6.84 0.20 -3.29
CA ALA A 314 6.77 1.53 -2.71
C ALA A 314 7.06 2.63 -3.75
N ALA A 315 8.10 2.46 -4.55
CA ALA A 315 8.51 3.38 -5.60
C ALA A 315 7.50 3.40 -6.76
N LEU A 316 7.10 2.23 -7.27
CA LEU A 316 6.16 2.11 -8.38
C LEU A 316 4.82 2.76 -8.08
N TRP A 317 4.23 2.45 -6.91
CA TRP A 317 2.91 2.97 -6.56
C TRP A 317 2.95 4.46 -6.20
N SER A 318 4.03 4.94 -5.59
CA SER A 318 4.20 6.37 -5.26
C SER A 318 4.49 7.22 -6.49
N SER A 319 5.17 6.68 -7.51
CA SER A 319 5.48 7.42 -8.75
C SER A 319 4.24 7.93 -9.49
N VAL A 320 3.10 7.25 -9.31
CA VAL A 320 1.81 7.63 -9.91
C VAL A 320 1.37 9.04 -9.54
N ILE A 321 1.79 9.56 -8.40
CA ILE A 321 1.50 10.94 -7.98
C ILE A 321 1.99 11.95 -9.03
N GLU A 322 3.25 11.85 -9.42
CA GLU A 322 3.85 12.76 -10.42
C GLU A 322 3.42 12.41 -11.84
N LEU A 323 3.36 11.11 -12.18
CA LEU A 323 3.00 10.66 -13.52
C LEU A 323 1.57 11.06 -13.92
N THR A 324 0.62 11.03 -12.99
CA THR A 324 -0.77 11.48 -13.25
C THR A 324 -0.86 12.98 -13.44
N ASP A 325 -0.09 13.78 -12.68
CA ASP A 325 0.01 15.23 -12.88
C ASP A 325 0.66 15.56 -14.24
N MET A 326 1.75 14.87 -14.59
CA MET A 326 2.41 15.03 -15.89
C MET A 326 1.47 14.75 -17.04
N SER A 327 0.75 13.63 -17.04
CA SER A 327 -0.20 13.28 -18.09
C SER A 327 -1.31 14.31 -18.20
N ALA A 328 -1.92 14.71 -17.09
CA ALA A 328 -3.00 15.70 -17.08
C ALA A 328 -2.55 17.06 -17.64
N ARG A 329 -1.37 17.55 -17.28
CA ARG A 329 -0.79 18.80 -17.80
C ARG A 329 -0.42 18.74 -19.27
N GLN A 330 -0.13 17.57 -19.79
CA GLN A 330 0.18 17.33 -21.20
C GLN A 330 -1.06 17.01 -22.05
N GLY A 331 -2.24 17.42 -21.60
CA GLY A 331 -3.50 17.17 -22.32
C GLY A 331 -3.92 15.71 -22.33
N SER A 332 -3.65 15.00 -21.22
CA SER A 332 -3.89 13.56 -21.05
C SER A 332 -3.07 12.69 -22.03
N ALA A 333 -1.86 13.12 -22.34
CA ALA A 333 -0.94 12.30 -23.12
C ALA A 333 -0.46 11.08 -22.31
N PRO A 334 -0.16 9.94 -22.96
CA PRO A 334 0.43 8.78 -22.29
C PRO A 334 1.78 9.11 -21.67
N VAL A 335 1.97 8.69 -20.42
CA VAL A 335 3.23 8.81 -19.68
C VAL A 335 3.69 7.42 -19.28
N MET A 336 4.95 7.09 -19.58
CA MET A 336 5.54 5.79 -19.30
C MET A 336 5.92 5.69 -17.81
N PHE A 337 5.76 4.50 -17.25
CA PHE A 337 6.28 4.19 -15.92
C PHE A 337 7.81 4.05 -15.95
N PRO A 338 8.51 4.55 -14.91
CA PRO A 338 9.93 4.29 -14.74
C PRO A 338 10.20 2.80 -14.49
N ARG A 339 11.39 2.35 -14.81
CA ARG A 339 11.89 1.01 -14.50
C ARG A 339 12.85 1.12 -13.32
N PHE A 340 12.39 0.72 -12.15
CA PHE A 340 13.15 0.77 -10.90
C PHE A 340 14.11 -0.40 -10.73
#